data_01842f602c24277a59fa78dbb44f6a2a
#
_entry.id   01842f602c24277a59fa78dbb44f6a2a
#
_cell.length_a   1.000
_cell.length_b   1.000
_cell.length_c   1.000
_cell.angle_alpha   90.00
_cell.angle_beta   90.00
_cell.angle_gamma   90.00
#
_symmetry.space_group_name_H-M   'P 1'
#
loop_
_entity.id
_entity.type
_entity.pdbx_description
1 polymer ?
#
loop_
_entity_poly.entity_id
_entity_poly.type
_entity_poly.pdbx_seq_one_letter_code
_entity_poly.pdbx_strand_id
1 'polypeptide(L)'
;MKYNLLNSSTLPTYLIAIIVGGCLLVVAALVVLVIVFGKRKKSAIVDESAWISALGGKENVASVSAIGSRINLSLKDKEKIDRIKLTNLGVNSVLVMSNKVTLVIANNAVDIAETISKGINN
;
A
#
# COMPACT_ATOMS: atom_id res chain seq x y z
N MET A 1 -35.13 -36.09 -38.04
CA MET A 1 -33.71 -35.85 -38.13
C MET A 1 -33.32 -34.41 -38.24
N LYS A 2 -34.03 -33.62 -38.97
CA LYS A 2 -33.79 -32.19 -39.14
C LYS A 2 -33.88 -31.41 -37.83
N TYR A 3 -34.77 -31.82 -37.01
CA TYR A 3 -34.97 -31.22 -35.68
C TYR A 3 -33.81 -31.44 -34.74
N ASN A 4 -33.03 -32.48 -34.95
CA ASN A 4 -31.88 -32.74 -34.12
C ASN A 4 -30.78 -31.68 -34.34
N LEU A 5 -30.64 -31.23 -35.57
CA LEU A 5 -29.69 -30.16 -35.87
C LEU A 5 -30.12 -28.83 -35.28
N LEU A 6 -31.43 -28.56 -35.33
CA LEU A 6 -31.99 -27.36 -34.73
C LEU A 6 -31.93 -27.42 -33.22
N ASN A 7 -32.14 -28.57 -32.64
CA ASN A 7 -32.04 -28.75 -31.19
C ASN A 7 -30.62 -28.66 -30.67
N SER A 8 -29.65 -29.03 -31.50
CA SER A 8 -28.26 -28.91 -31.10
C SER A 8 -27.78 -27.47 -31.11
N SER A 9 -28.46 -26.61 -31.86
CA SER A 9 -28.11 -25.19 -31.85
C SER A 9 -28.79 -24.42 -30.73
N THR A 10 -29.81 -24.99 -30.12
CA THR A 10 -30.47 -24.37 -28.97
C THR A 10 -30.03 -25.07 -27.70
N LEU A 11 -29.22 -24.37 -26.90
CA LEU A 11 -28.82 -24.88 -25.62
C LEU A 11 -30.02 -24.91 -24.67
N PRO A 12 -30.13 -25.95 -23.81
CA PRO A 12 -31.16 -25.96 -22.78
C PRO A 12 -31.06 -24.70 -21.90
N THR A 13 -32.23 -24.19 -21.54
CA THR A 13 -32.31 -22.96 -20.75
C THR A 13 -31.50 -23.05 -19.45
N TYR A 14 -31.50 -24.22 -18.83
CA TYR A 14 -30.77 -24.43 -17.59
C TYR A 14 -29.23 -24.33 -17.79
N LEU A 15 -28.71 -24.77 -18.95
CA LEU A 15 -27.29 -24.63 -19.26
C LEU A 15 -26.91 -23.16 -19.45
N ILE A 16 -27.76 -22.41 -20.14
CA ILE A 16 -27.56 -20.97 -20.32
C ILE A 16 -27.55 -20.28 -18.95
N ALA A 17 -28.49 -20.64 -18.09
CA ALA A 17 -28.57 -20.09 -16.73
C ALA A 17 -27.32 -20.41 -15.91
N ILE A 18 -26.80 -21.65 -16.02
CA ILE A 18 -25.58 -22.06 -15.32
C ILE A 18 -24.37 -21.26 -15.83
N ILE A 19 -24.23 -21.10 -17.13
CA ILE A 19 -23.11 -20.36 -17.73
C ILE A 19 -23.17 -18.89 -17.31
N VAL A 20 -24.31 -18.25 -17.41
CA VAL A 20 -24.49 -16.84 -17.04
C VAL A 20 -24.25 -16.66 -15.53
N GLY A 21 -24.81 -17.53 -14.71
CA GLY A 21 -24.59 -17.48 -13.26
C GLY A 21 -23.14 -17.68 -12.89
N GLY A 22 -22.47 -18.64 -13.54
CA GLY A 22 -21.05 -18.90 -13.32
C GLY A 22 -20.18 -17.69 -13.70
N CYS A 23 -20.47 -17.06 -14.84
CA CYS A 23 -19.76 -15.86 -15.28
C CYS A 23 -19.94 -14.71 -14.28
N LEU A 24 -21.17 -14.50 -13.80
CA LEU A 24 -21.45 -13.46 -12.81
C LEU A 24 -20.68 -13.71 -11.51
N LEU A 25 -20.62 -14.96 -11.06
CA LEU A 25 -19.87 -15.31 -9.85
C LEU A 25 -18.36 -15.04 -10.01
N VAL A 26 -17.80 -15.40 -11.17
CA VAL A 26 -16.39 -15.15 -11.46
C VAL A 26 -16.09 -13.65 -11.48
N VAL A 27 -16.93 -12.87 -12.14
CA VAL A 27 -16.78 -11.41 -12.20
C VAL A 27 -16.89 -10.82 -10.79
N ALA A 28 -17.86 -11.25 -10.01
CA ALA A 28 -18.02 -10.79 -8.63
C ALA A 28 -16.79 -11.14 -7.78
N ALA A 29 -16.26 -12.34 -7.92
CA ALA A 29 -15.04 -12.76 -7.22
C ALA A 29 -13.83 -11.90 -7.61
N LEU A 30 -13.68 -11.60 -8.90
CA LEU A 30 -12.60 -10.74 -9.38
C LEU A 30 -12.73 -9.32 -8.85
N VAL A 31 -13.93 -8.77 -8.83
CA VAL A 31 -14.20 -7.45 -8.28
C VAL A 31 -13.85 -7.40 -6.78
N VAL A 32 -14.28 -8.40 -6.03
CA VAL A 32 -13.95 -8.49 -4.61
C VAL A 32 -12.44 -8.60 -4.40
N LEU A 33 -11.77 -9.40 -5.21
CA LEU A 33 -10.31 -9.51 -5.17
C LEU A 33 -9.64 -8.16 -5.40
N VAL A 34 -10.05 -7.44 -6.43
CA VAL A 34 -9.49 -6.12 -6.76
C VAL A 34 -9.73 -5.14 -5.61
N ILE A 35 -10.91 -5.13 -5.03
CA ILE A 35 -11.24 -4.25 -3.91
C ILE A 35 -10.38 -4.59 -2.68
N VAL A 36 -10.27 -5.88 -2.36
CA VAL A 36 -9.49 -6.33 -1.19
C VAL A 36 -8.01 -6.01 -1.37
N PHE A 37 -7.46 -6.33 -2.55
CA PHE A 37 -6.06 -6.02 -2.84
C PHE A 37 -5.82 -4.51 -2.95
N GLY A 38 -6.76 -3.78 -3.53
CA GLY A 38 -6.69 -2.32 -3.59
C GLY A 38 -6.72 -1.68 -2.20
N LYS A 39 -7.55 -2.20 -1.31
CA LYS A 39 -7.59 -1.72 0.08
C LYS A 39 -6.33 -2.08 0.85
N ARG A 40 -5.73 -3.24 0.57
CA ARG A 40 -4.46 -3.61 1.21
C ARG A 40 -3.34 -2.65 0.82
N LYS A 41 -3.33 -2.16 -0.41
CA LYS A 41 -2.36 -1.14 -0.83
C LYS A 41 -2.62 0.20 -0.18
N LYS A 42 -3.89 0.53 0.07
CA LYS A 42 -4.26 1.77 0.77
C LYS A 42 -4.13 1.66 2.29
N SER A 43 -4.16 0.47 2.84
CA SER A 43 -4.02 0.28 4.28
C SER A 43 -2.56 0.29 4.75
N ALA A 44 -1.61 0.43 3.84
CA ALA A 44 -0.34 1.03 4.20
C ALA A 44 -0.57 2.51 4.49
N ILE A 45 -1.67 2.82 5.18
CA ILE A 45 -1.96 4.13 5.69
C ILE A 45 -0.78 4.54 6.54
N VAL A 46 -0.19 5.63 6.14
CA VAL A 46 0.90 6.22 6.87
C VAL A 46 0.35 6.62 8.23
N ASP A 47 0.62 5.81 9.21
CA ASP A 47 0.30 6.15 10.59
C ASP A 47 1.33 7.17 11.05
N GLU A 48 0.90 8.42 11.07
CA GLU A 48 1.75 9.55 11.44
C GLU A 48 2.43 9.32 12.78
N SER A 49 1.70 8.88 13.79
CA SER A 49 2.27 8.68 15.12
C SER A 49 3.28 7.53 15.16
N ALA A 50 3.05 6.46 14.39
CA ALA A 50 3.99 5.35 14.31
C ALA A 50 5.31 5.79 13.67
N TRP A 51 5.24 6.56 12.59
CA TRP A 51 6.44 7.08 11.91
C TRP A 51 7.22 8.04 12.81
N ILE A 52 6.54 8.97 13.46
CA ILE A 52 7.18 9.94 14.35
C ILE A 52 7.80 9.25 15.54
N SER A 53 7.12 8.27 16.14
CA SER A 53 7.64 7.47 17.24
C SER A 53 8.89 6.68 16.82
N ALA A 54 8.88 6.11 15.62
CA ALA A 54 10.03 5.37 15.10
C ALA A 54 11.24 6.27 14.86
N LEU A 55 11.02 7.56 14.62
CA LEU A 55 12.08 8.54 14.41
C LEU A 55 12.54 9.22 15.71
N GLY A 56 12.01 8.81 16.84
CA GLY A 56 12.39 9.35 18.14
C GLY A 56 11.53 10.49 18.67
N GLY A 57 10.37 10.73 18.04
CA GLY A 57 9.44 11.77 18.42
C GLY A 57 9.55 13.00 17.52
N LYS A 58 8.51 13.83 17.49
CA LYS A 58 8.47 15.00 16.61
C LYS A 58 9.55 16.03 16.93
N GLU A 59 9.96 16.12 18.18
CA GLU A 59 11.02 17.05 18.60
C GLU A 59 12.39 16.66 18.05
N ASN A 60 12.58 15.37 17.75
CA ASN A 60 13.81 14.85 17.20
C ASN A 60 13.97 15.12 15.71
N VAL A 61 12.88 15.34 15.01
CA VAL A 61 12.89 15.54 13.56
C VAL A 61 12.94 17.04 13.26
N ALA A 62 14.06 17.49 12.70
CA ALA A 62 14.22 18.89 12.35
C ALA A 62 13.66 19.22 10.97
N SER A 63 13.85 18.34 10.00
CA SER A 63 13.32 18.55 8.65
C SER A 63 13.10 17.22 7.94
N VAL A 64 12.20 17.24 6.97
CA VAL A 64 11.85 16.08 6.15
C VAL A 64 11.73 16.52 4.70
N SER A 65 12.34 15.76 3.80
CA SER A 65 12.15 15.94 2.37
C SER A 65 12.14 14.58 1.68
N ALA A 66 11.44 14.49 0.56
CA ALA A 66 11.39 13.26 -0.22
C ALA A 66 11.82 13.53 -1.65
N ILE A 67 12.67 12.65 -2.16
CA ILE A 67 13.10 12.68 -3.55
C ILE A 67 13.00 11.25 -4.08
N GLY A 68 12.06 11.00 -5.00
CA GLY A 68 11.82 9.67 -5.56
C GLY A 68 11.40 8.68 -4.48
N SER A 69 12.17 7.62 -4.30
CA SER A 69 11.92 6.60 -3.28
C SER A 69 12.72 6.81 -1.99
N ARG A 70 13.32 7.97 -1.82
CA ARG A 70 14.15 8.29 -0.67
C ARG A 70 13.53 9.41 0.14
N ILE A 71 13.54 9.24 1.46
CA ILE A 71 13.14 10.27 2.39
C ILE A 71 14.39 10.73 3.14
N ASN A 72 14.71 11.99 3.02
CA ASN A 72 15.83 12.59 3.72
C ASN A 72 15.32 13.28 4.98
N LEU A 73 15.87 12.90 6.11
CA LEU A 73 15.51 13.42 7.41
C LEU A 73 16.72 14.09 8.05
N SER A 74 16.50 15.23 8.67
CA SER A 74 17.49 15.83 9.54
C SER A 74 17.04 15.63 10.98
N LEU A 75 17.84 14.96 11.78
CA LEU A 75 17.50 14.59 13.15
C LEU A 75 18.45 15.29 14.13
N LYS A 76 17.92 15.63 15.29
CA LYS A 76 18.73 16.17 16.38
C LYS A 76 19.58 15.08 17.02
N ASP A 77 18.98 13.89 17.20
CA ASP A 77 19.65 12.73 17.76
C ASP A 77 19.33 11.49 16.91
N LYS A 78 20.31 11.05 16.13
CA LYS A 78 20.17 9.89 15.26
C LYS A 78 20.06 8.58 16.02
N GLU A 79 20.47 8.52 17.28
CA GLU A 79 20.43 7.31 18.07
C GLU A 79 19.02 6.98 18.57
N LYS A 80 18.13 7.95 18.54
CA LYS A 80 16.73 7.74 18.94
C LYS A 80 15.89 7.00 17.88
N ILE A 81 16.47 6.70 16.73
CA ILE A 81 15.76 5.98 15.68
C ILE A 81 15.57 4.53 16.07
N ASP A 82 14.35 4.03 15.89
CA ASP A 82 14.05 2.61 16.04
C ASP A 82 14.01 1.96 14.65
N ARG A 83 15.11 1.31 14.28
CA ARG A 83 15.24 0.66 12.98
C ARG A 83 14.24 -0.48 12.79
N ILE A 84 13.93 -1.19 13.86
CA ILE A 84 12.97 -2.30 13.81
C ILE A 84 11.58 -1.78 13.46
N LYS A 85 11.15 -0.71 14.11
CA LYS A 85 9.87 -0.08 13.81
C LYS A 85 9.82 0.44 12.38
N LEU A 86 10.90 1.08 11.93
CA LEU A 86 10.98 1.58 10.55
C LEU A 86 10.88 0.45 9.54
N THR A 87 11.55 -0.66 9.78
CA THR A 87 11.46 -1.84 8.90
C THR A 87 10.03 -2.38 8.86
N ASN A 88 9.36 -2.43 10.00
CA ASN A 88 7.97 -2.88 10.09
C ASN A 88 7.01 -1.94 9.37
N LEU A 89 7.36 -0.66 9.28
CA LEU A 89 6.56 0.33 8.56
C LEU A 89 6.78 0.32 7.05
N GLY A 90 7.72 -0.47 6.56
CA GLY A 90 7.96 -0.64 5.14
C GLY A 90 9.24 0.00 4.62
N VAL A 91 10.12 0.42 5.51
CA VAL A 91 11.43 0.97 5.11
C VAL A 91 12.34 -0.18 4.68
N ASN A 92 12.87 -0.09 3.47
CA ASN A 92 13.77 -1.10 2.93
C ASN A 92 15.18 -0.94 3.46
N SER A 93 15.63 0.28 3.64
CA SER A 93 17.00 0.57 4.06
C SER A 93 17.06 1.89 4.81
N VAL A 94 17.92 1.93 5.81
CA VAL A 94 18.16 3.14 6.64
C VAL A 94 19.64 3.48 6.52
N LEU A 95 19.93 4.65 5.97
CA LEU A 95 21.28 5.17 5.85
C LEU A 95 21.46 6.33 6.82
N VAL A 96 22.39 6.22 7.72
CA VAL A 96 22.65 7.25 8.73
C VAL A 96 23.99 7.91 8.40
N MET A 97 23.95 9.20 8.17
CA MET A 97 25.15 10.00 7.91
C MET A 97 25.10 11.26 8.77
N SER A 98 26.01 11.33 9.74
CA SER A 98 26.07 12.47 10.65
C SER A 98 24.72 12.69 11.34
N ASN A 99 24.07 13.83 11.13
CA ASN A 99 22.74 14.12 11.66
C ASN A 99 21.62 13.87 10.63
N LYS A 100 21.98 13.36 9.47
CA LYS A 100 21.03 13.10 8.39
C LYS A 100 20.76 11.61 8.28
N VAL A 101 19.50 11.28 8.06
CA VAL A 101 19.07 9.91 7.86
C VAL A 101 18.31 9.84 6.54
N THR A 102 18.67 8.89 5.71
CA THR A 102 17.97 8.63 4.46
C THR A 102 17.25 7.28 4.57
N LEU A 103 15.94 7.32 4.40
CA LEU A 103 15.11 6.13 4.37
C LEU A 103 14.80 5.78 2.93
N VAL A 104 15.05 4.53 2.55
CA VAL A 104 14.70 4.03 1.22
C VAL A 104 13.40 3.26 1.34
N ILE A 105 12.38 3.74 0.63
CA ILE A 105 11.04 3.17 0.66
C ILE A 105 10.60 2.94 -0.77
N ALA A 106 10.19 1.72 -1.09
CA ALA A 106 9.82 1.34 -2.45
C ALA A 106 8.59 2.10 -2.97
N ASN A 107 7.62 2.36 -2.10
CA ASN A 107 6.35 2.96 -2.48
C ASN A 107 5.97 4.08 -1.51
N ASN A 108 5.35 5.13 -2.05
CA ASN A 108 4.72 6.18 -1.25
C ASN A 108 5.69 7.02 -0.39
N ALA A 109 6.95 7.12 -0.79
CA ALA A 109 7.93 7.91 -0.04
C ALA A 109 7.50 9.36 0.12
N VAL A 110 6.96 9.97 -0.93
CA VAL A 110 6.49 11.36 -0.90
C VAL A 110 5.32 11.53 0.07
N ASP A 111 4.36 10.61 0.02
CA ASP A 111 3.19 10.65 0.91
C ASP A 111 3.59 10.48 2.37
N ILE A 112 4.53 9.58 2.64
CA ILE A 112 5.04 9.34 3.98
C ILE A 112 5.80 10.58 4.49
N ALA A 113 6.64 11.16 3.66
CA ALA A 113 7.37 12.38 4.02
C ALA A 113 6.42 13.54 4.32
N GLU A 114 5.39 13.69 3.51
CA GLU A 114 4.37 14.72 3.72
C GLU A 114 3.63 14.50 5.04
N THR A 115 3.27 13.26 5.34
CA THR A 115 2.60 12.91 6.60
C THR A 115 3.48 13.22 7.81
N ILE A 116 4.75 12.86 7.75
CA ILE A 116 5.72 13.15 8.81
C ILE A 116 5.87 14.67 8.98
N SER A 117 5.96 15.39 7.87
CA SER A 117 6.08 16.85 7.89
C SER A 117 4.88 17.52 8.55
N LYS A 118 3.67 17.04 8.25
CA LYS A 118 2.45 17.53 8.91
C LYS A 118 2.45 17.25 10.40
N GLY A 119 2.90 16.08 10.81
CA GLY A 119 2.98 15.70 12.21
C GLY A 119 3.98 16.53 12.99
N ILE A 120 5.08 16.93 12.37
CA ILE A 120 6.09 17.79 12.99
C ILE A 120 5.57 19.22 13.18
N ASN A 121 4.81 19.71 12.21
CA ASN A 121 4.33 21.10 12.18
C ASN A 121 3.07 21.32 13.03
N ASN A 122 2.45 20.25 13.51
CA ASN A 122 1.31 20.32 14.42
C ASN A 122 1.79 20.42 15.92
#